data_2c58fc9a969e92ec3924bbc475113a7d
#
_entry.id   2c58fc9a969e92ec3924bbc475113a7d
#
_cell.length_a   1.000
_cell.length_b   1.000
_cell.length_c   1.000
_cell.angle_alpha   90.00
_cell.angle_beta   90.00
_cell.angle_gamma   90.00
#
_symmetry.space_group_name_H-M   'P 1'
#
loop_
_entity.id
_entity.type
_entity.pdbx_description
1 polymer ?
#
loop_
_entity_poly.entity_id
_entity_poly.type
_entity_poly.pdbx_seq_one_letter_code
_entity_poly.pdbx_strand_id
1 'polypeptide(L)'
;MDLVTVKLILVLSKRWNVPARHGDVPNAYVKTEKEEHLDIFMKVPKGMQITKEELQGFGVESPGEVALLLRKSLYGLKQAGRLWSKLLHSKLTENGYKQCTTDMCLYYKHQGQEWTIVGVYVDDLLVTGTKQCAVDEFFAGMETLSIKDLGVVQKFLGLRISLNDTQGYILDQEVMIDVLLRDFKLESANGVRTPIGDECNDDNKDDVDYLPARGASGEPILSAFQSLVGSLLWIARCTRPDICFAVHKATRQTHKPTTKDWKIAKRIARYLKATKNLRLHLNGNGPTQQNVKIECWSDADFAADKADRKSVSTYVLTLDGSVVLWSCKKQSGVSLSTMEAEFISSSQAGRELLGVRELLLELKLQVCMPMPMWMDNQAAIKQLEGEKSTTSAKHVDIRFKFICHYAREGIVMPKYVKTESMMADILTKSLLAPRMEELRKMFNLRTIQAEVEEEC
;
A
#
# COMPACT_ATOMS: atom_id res chain seq x y z
N MET A 1 7.35 -5.54 -4.05
CA MET A 1 5.95 -5.48 -4.54
C MET A 1 5.22 -4.37 -3.82
N ASP A 2 4.57 -3.48 -4.52
CA ASP A 2 3.75 -2.41 -3.92
C ASP A 2 2.38 -2.96 -3.48
N LEU A 3 1.73 -2.29 -2.51
CA LEU A 3 0.36 -2.64 -2.06
C LEU A 3 -0.69 -2.50 -3.18
N VAL A 4 -0.45 -1.62 -4.15
CA VAL A 4 -1.30 -1.51 -5.35
C VAL A 4 -1.28 -2.81 -6.13
N THR A 5 -0.10 -3.39 -6.35
CA THR A 5 0.08 -4.66 -7.07
C THR A 5 -0.63 -5.81 -6.32
N VAL A 6 -0.54 -5.86 -4.99
CA VAL A 6 -1.28 -6.86 -4.19
C VAL A 6 -2.79 -6.74 -4.44
N LYS A 7 -3.35 -5.53 -4.29
CA LYS A 7 -4.78 -5.29 -4.48
C LYS A 7 -5.21 -5.56 -5.93
N LEU A 8 -4.37 -5.20 -6.91
CA LEU A 8 -4.59 -5.51 -8.32
C LEU A 8 -4.70 -7.02 -8.55
N ILE A 9 -3.77 -7.82 -8.02
CA ILE A 9 -3.82 -9.30 -8.11
C ILE A 9 -5.12 -9.84 -7.52
N LEU A 10 -5.53 -9.35 -6.35
CA LEU A 10 -6.77 -9.78 -5.70
C LEU A 10 -8.02 -9.42 -6.51
N VAL A 11 -8.08 -8.21 -7.09
CA VAL A 11 -9.19 -7.80 -7.96
C VAL A 11 -9.23 -8.65 -9.23
N LEU A 12 -8.09 -8.91 -9.88
CA LEU A 12 -8.00 -9.77 -11.06
C LEU A 12 -8.37 -11.22 -10.73
N SER A 13 -7.93 -11.73 -9.58
CA SER A 13 -8.28 -13.05 -9.09
C SER A 13 -9.80 -13.20 -8.94
N LYS A 14 -10.47 -12.20 -8.32
CA LYS A 14 -11.94 -12.20 -8.21
C LYS A 14 -12.62 -12.10 -9.58
N ARG A 15 -12.11 -11.24 -10.46
CA ARG A 15 -12.59 -11.07 -11.84
C ARG A 15 -12.53 -12.37 -12.64
N TRP A 16 -11.47 -13.17 -12.49
CA TRP A 16 -11.28 -14.45 -13.16
C TRP A 16 -11.96 -15.62 -12.46
N ASN A 17 -12.50 -15.36 -11.27
CA ASN A 17 -13.09 -16.39 -10.41
C ASN A 17 -12.12 -17.55 -10.09
N VAL A 18 -10.82 -17.23 -9.98
CA VAL A 18 -9.75 -18.15 -9.57
C VAL A 18 -9.09 -17.57 -8.32
N PRO A 19 -9.35 -18.16 -7.13
CA PRO A 19 -8.83 -17.65 -5.88
C PRO A 19 -7.31 -17.48 -5.89
N ALA A 20 -6.83 -16.33 -5.39
CA ALA A 20 -5.41 -16.09 -5.23
C ALA A 20 -4.84 -17.04 -4.15
N ARG A 21 -3.76 -17.74 -4.48
CA ARG A 21 -3.08 -18.68 -3.57
C ARG A 21 -1.82 -18.07 -3.02
N HIS A 22 -1.52 -18.43 -1.78
CA HIS A 22 -0.32 -18.00 -1.08
C HIS A 22 0.74 -19.08 -1.16
N GLY A 23 1.89 -18.75 -1.74
CA GLY A 23 3.09 -19.59 -1.75
C GLY A 23 4.12 -19.08 -0.74
N ASP A 24 4.73 -19.97 0.02
CA ASP A 24 5.84 -19.68 0.93
C ASP A 24 7.09 -20.42 0.51
N VAL A 25 8.22 -19.76 0.50
CA VAL A 25 9.52 -20.38 0.22
C VAL A 25 10.31 -20.52 1.51
N PRO A 26 10.27 -21.69 2.19
CA PRO A 26 10.97 -21.87 3.46
C PRO A 26 12.47 -21.65 3.31
N ASN A 27 13.03 -20.84 4.20
CA ASN A 27 14.47 -20.57 4.23
C ASN A 27 15.03 -20.02 2.89
N ALA A 28 14.33 -19.11 2.26
CA ALA A 28 14.61 -18.59 0.92
C ALA A 28 16.11 -18.22 0.73
N TYR A 29 16.68 -17.44 1.63
CA TYR A 29 18.09 -17.01 1.50
C TYR A 29 19.10 -18.15 1.59
N VAL A 30 18.80 -19.18 2.39
CA VAL A 30 19.71 -20.34 2.55
C VAL A 30 19.69 -21.28 1.34
N LYS A 31 18.75 -21.09 0.41
CA LYS A 31 18.73 -21.85 -0.85
C LYS A 31 19.80 -21.40 -1.84
N THR A 32 20.30 -20.17 -1.67
CA THR A 32 21.34 -19.62 -2.57
C THR A 32 22.73 -19.89 -2.04
N GLU A 33 23.65 -20.13 -2.96
CA GLU A 33 25.06 -20.21 -2.64
C GLU A 33 25.63 -18.83 -2.34
N LYS A 34 26.72 -18.77 -1.58
CA LYS A 34 27.48 -17.53 -1.40
C LYS A 34 28.14 -17.11 -2.70
N GLU A 35 28.57 -15.87 -2.81
CA GLU A 35 29.43 -15.41 -3.90
C GLU A 35 30.79 -16.13 -3.82
N GLU A 36 31.25 -16.68 -4.94
CA GLU A 36 32.45 -17.53 -5.01
C GLU A 36 33.71 -16.83 -4.46
N HIS A 37 33.82 -15.53 -4.69
CA HIS A 37 34.98 -14.72 -4.30
C HIS A 37 34.94 -14.19 -2.87
N LEU A 38 33.88 -14.52 -2.09
CA LEU A 38 33.72 -14.03 -0.71
C LEU A 38 33.79 -15.17 0.30
N ASP A 39 34.80 -15.16 1.13
CA ASP A 39 34.84 -16.02 2.31
C ASP A 39 34.22 -15.27 3.50
N ILE A 40 33.11 -15.80 3.98
CA ILE A 40 32.33 -15.21 5.07
C ILE A 40 32.44 -16.14 6.27
N PHE A 41 33.06 -15.64 7.33
CA PHE A 41 33.20 -16.37 8.59
C PHE A 41 32.22 -15.84 9.62
N MET A 42 31.59 -16.74 10.31
CA MET A 42 30.64 -16.47 11.38
C MET A 42 31.16 -17.08 12.71
N LYS A 43 30.97 -16.35 13.81
CA LYS A 43 31.19 -16.90 15.14
C LYS A 43 30.21 -18.04 15.39
N VAL A 44 30.68 -19.05 16.14
CA VAL A 44 29.81 -20.14 16.56
C VAL A 44 28.59 -19.58 17.31
N PRO A 45 27.37 -19.93 16.90
CA PRO A 45 26.15 -19.46 17.57
C PRO A 45 26.08 -19.93 19.01
N LYS A 46 25.52 -19.08 19.88
CA LYS A 46 25.28 -19.49 21.28
C LYS A 46 24.34 -20.70 21.31
N GLY A 47 24.75 -21.76 22.03
CA GLY A 47 23.97 -22.99 22.15
C GLY A 47 24.35 -24.08 21.12
N MET A 48 25.15 -23.78 20.11
CA MET A 48 25.75 -24.81 19.27
C MET A 48 26.83 -25.53 20.05
N GLN A 49 26.68 -26.85 20.16
CA GLN A 49 27.67 -27.70 20.84
C GLN A 49 28.70 -28.15 19.82
N ILE A 50 29.98 -27.97 20.17
CA ILE A 50 31.12 -28.55 19.47
C ILE A 50 31.75 -29.52 20.44
N THR A 51 31.94 -30.77 20.03
CA THR A 51 32.50 -31.81 20.90
C THR A 51 33.98 -31.56 21.18
N LYS A 52 34.51 -32.14 22.26
CA LYS A 52 35.94 -32.04 22.57
C LYS A 52 36.82 -32.67 21.51
N GLU A 53 36.34 -33.74 20.88
CA GLU A 53 37.02 -34.42 19.76
C GLU A 53 37.12 -33.53 18.54
N GLU A 54 36.01 -32.78 18.20
CA GLU A 54 36.02 -31.81 17.10
C GLU A 54 37.00 -30.66 17.40
N LEU A 55 37.00 -30.11 18.62
CA LEU A 55 37.95 -29.06 19.01
C LEU A 55 39.40 -29.52 18.91
N GLN A 56 39.71 -30.74 19.38
CA GLN A 56 41.03 -31.32 19.22
C GLN A 56 41.41 -31.54 17.74
N GLY A 57 40.45 -31.95 16.91
CA GLY A 57 40.63 -32.07 15.46
C GLY A 57 40.95 -30.75 14.77
N PHE A 58 40.48 -29.62 15.32
CA PHE A 58 40.81 -28.26 14.83
C PHE A 58 42.07 -27.68 15.50
N GLY A 59 42.64 -28.36 16.48
CA GLY A 59 43.82 -27.91 17.22
C GLY A 59 43.57 -26.72 18.14
N VAL A 60 42.34 -26.59 18.67
CA VAL A 60 41.90 -25.47 19.52
C VAL A 60 41.31 -26.02 20.85
N GLU A 61 41.31 -25.18 21.87
CA GLU A 61 40.85 -25.57 23.22
C GLU A 61 39.41 -25.14 23.51
N SER A 62 38.92 -24.11 22.83
CA SER A 62 37.61 -23.56 23.10
C SER A 62 36.79 -23.28 21.82
N PRO A 63 35.43 -23.39 21.88
CA PRO A 63 34.55 -23.03 20.76
C PRO A 63 34.69 -21.57 20.29
N GLY A 64 35.23 -20.69 21.15
CA GLY A 64 35.46 -19.27 20.82
C GLY A 64 36.59 -19.05 19.82
N GLU A 65 37.47 -20.05 19.63
CA GLU A 65 38.59 -20.03 18.68
C GLU A 65 38.18 -20.56 17.30
N VAL A 66 36.97 -21.13 17.17
CA VAL A 66 36.43 -21.68 15.92
C VAL A 66 35.56 -20.65 15.22
N ALA A 67 35.69 -20.55 13.89
CA ALA A 67 34.80 -19.80 13.03
C ALA A 67 34.15 -20.73 12.00
N LEU A 68 32.88 -20.50 11.70
CA LEU A 68 32.13 -21.24 10.70
C LEU A 68 32.25 -20.54 9.33
N LEU A 69 32.80 -21.24 8.35
CA LEU A 69 32.80 -20.76 6.97
C LEU A 69 31.41 -20.99 6.33
N LEU A 70 30.71 -19.93 5.96
CA LEU A 70 29.43 -20.04 5.28
C LEU A 70 29.58 -20.59 3.87
N ARG A 71 28.85 -21.65 3.55
CA ARG A 71 28.75 -22.23 2.19
C ARG A 71 27.60 -21.63 1.42
N LYS A 72 26.53 -21.24 2.12
CA LYS A 72 25.31 -20.66 1.54
C LYS A 72 25.04 -19.26 2.10
N SER A 73 24.19 -18.53 1.44
CA SER A 73 23.72 -17.24 1.91
C SER A 73 22.91 -17.39 3.22
N LEU A 74 22.88 -16.34 4.04
CA LEU A 74 22.21 -16.37 5.34
C LEU A 74 21.44 -15.05 5.55
N TYR A 75 20.35 -15.13 6.31
CA TYR A 75 19.61 -13.95 6.75
C TYR A 75 20.54 -12.99 7.52
N GLY A 76 20.43 -11.69 7.18
CA GLY A 76 21.30 -10.65 7.74
C GLY A 76 22.52 -10.29 6.90
N LEU A 77 22.90 -11.07 5.90
CA LEU A 77 23.94 -10.69 4.95
C LEU A 77 23.39 -9.64 3.94
N LYS A 78 24.18 -8.61 3.66
CA LYS A 78 23.80 -7.51 2.75
C LYS A 78 23.41 -8.00 1.35
N GLN A 79 24.06 -9.02 0.83
CA GLN A 79 23.86 -9.58 -0.50
C GLN A 79 22.77 -10.66 -0.58
N ALA A 80 22.30 -11.19 0.57
CA ALA A 80 21.37 -12.32 0.59
C ALA A 80 20.10 -12.10 -0.22
N GLY A 81 19.47 -10.93 -0.08
CA GLY A 81 18.27 -10.56 -0.85
C GLY A 81 18.53 -10.51 -2.36
N ARG A 82 19.69 -10.01 -2.79
CA ARG A 82 20.07 -9.96 -4.21
C ARG A 82 20.30 -11.36 -4.77
N LEU A 83 20.98 -12.23 -4.05
CA LEU A 83 21.25 -13.61 -4.47
C LEU A 83 19.95 -14.39 -4.59
N TRP A 84 19.09 -14.28 -3.59
CA TRP A 84 17.76 -14.89 -3.62
C TRP A 84 16.91 -14.40 -4.79
N SER A 85 16.82 -13.08 -5.00
CA SER A 85 16.07 -12.49 -6.11
C SER A 85 16.58 -13.03 -7.47
N LYS A 86 17.90 -13.18 -7.65
CA LYS A 86 18.47 -13.76 -8.87
C LYS A 86 18.09 -15.23 -9.07
N LEU A 87 18.15 -16.04 -8.02
CA LEU A 87 17.77 -17.46 -8.08
C LEU A 87 16.29 -17.61 -8.43
N LEU A 88 15.41 -16.88 -7.73
CA LEU A 88 13.98 -16.94 -7.98
C LEU A 88 13.65 -16.45 -9.40
N HIS A 89 14.27 -15.34 -9.85
CA HIS A 89 14.12 -14.85 -11.22
C HIS A 89 14.52 -15.90 -12.26
N SER A 90 15.68 -16.57 -12.10
CA SER A 90 16.11 -17.64 -12.99
C SER A 90 15.06 -18.76 -13.06
N LYS A 91 14.59 -19.22 -11.89
CA LYS A 91 13.61 -20.32 -11.82
C LYS A 91 12.26 -19.95 -12.41
N LEU A 92 11.78 -18.73 -12.19
CA LEU A 92 10.55 -18.24 -12.83
C LEU A 92 10.71 -18.15 -14.36
N THR A 93 11.86 -17.63 -14.82
CA THR A 93 12.14 -17.50 -16.26
C THR A 93 12.29 -18.87 -16.94
N GLU A 94 12.96 -19.83 -16.31
CA GLU A 94 13.07 -21.23 -16.77
C GLU A 94 11.68 -21.88 -16.94
N ASN A 95 10.72 -21.54 -16.08
CA ASN A 95 9.32 -21.98 -16.16
C ASN A 95 8.46 -21.14 -17.13
N GLY A 96 9.06 -20.22 -17.89
CA GLY A 96 8.40 -19.42 -18.93
C GLY A 96 7.69 -18.18 -18.42
N TYR A 97 7.92 -17.75 -17.17
CA TYR A 97 7.40 -16.50 -16.63
C TYR A 97 8.26 -15.32 -17.08
N LYS A 98 7.62 -14.20 -17.39
CA LYS A 98 8.26 -12.93 -17.73
C LYS A 98 8.12 -11.95 -16.55
N GLN A 99 9.20 -11.28 -16.19
CA GLN A 99 9.19 -10.22 -15.18
C GLN A 99 8.62 -8.93 -15.77
N CYS A 100 7.74 -8.25 -15.04
CA CYS A 100 7.28 -6.91 -15.42
C CYS A 100 8.39 -5.87 -15.21
N THR A 101 8.45 -4.89 -16.09
CA THR A 101 9.36 -3.74 -15.98
C THR A 101 8.75 -2.63 -15.09
N THR A 102 7.43 -2.52 -15.08
CA THR A 102 6.70 -1.54 -14.28
C THR A 102 6.74 -1.87 -12.79
N ASP A 103 6.60 -3.16 -12.42
CA ASP A 103 6.83 -3.67 -11.07
C ASP A 103 7.67 -4.95 -11.15
N MET A 104 8.95 -4.85 -10.86
CA MET A 104 9.91 -5.98 -10.93
C MET A 104 9.59 -7.12 -9.95
N CYS A 105 8.66 -6.92 -9.01
CA CYS A 105 8.16 -7.97 -8.12
C CYS A 105 7.00 -8.77 -8.74
N LEU A 106 6.56 -8.42 -9.95
CA LEU A 106 5.44 -9.06 -10.63
C LEU A 106 5.95 -9.86 -11.83
N TYR A 107 5.51 -11.11 -11.92
CA TYR A 107 5.78 -12.01 -13.04
C TYR A 107 4.48 -12.47 -13.64
N TYR A 108 4.50 -12.75 -14.94
CA TYR A 108 3.35 -13.29 -15.64
C TYR A 108 3.76 -14.33 -16.69
N LYS A 109 2.87 -15.26 -16.93
CA LYS A 109 2.94 -16.20 -18.05
C LYS A 109 1.64 -16.11 -18.83
N HIS A 110 1.75 -15.97 -20.13
CA HIS A 110 0.61 -15.83 -21.03
C HIS A 110 0.74 -16.88 -22.15
N GLN A 111 -0.25 -17.76 -22.26
CA GLN A 111 -0.31 -18.83 -23.26
C GLN A 111 -1.71 -18.86 -23.88
N GLY A 112 -1.83 -18.42 -25.15
CA GLY A 112 -3.13 -18.29 -25.81
C GLY A 112 -4.02 -17.25 -25.11
N GLN A 113 -5.07 -17.71 -24.44
CA GLN A 113 -5.98 -16.85 -23.65
C GLN A 113 -5.82 -17.06 -22.13
N GLU A 114 -4.78 -17.76 -21.72
CA GLU A 114 -4.57 -18.09 -20.31
C GLU A 114 -3.46 -17.22 -19.72
N TRP A 115 -3.72 -16.66 -18.56
CA TRP A 115 -2.79 -15.88 -17.76
C TRP A 115 -2.52 -16.55 -16.43
N THR A 116 -1.27 -16.54 -16.03
CA THR A 116 -0.88 -16.78 -14.64
C THR A 116 -0.04 -15.59 -14.19
N ILE A 117 -0.36 -15.03 -13.05
CA ILE A 117 0.30 -13.87 -12.44
C ILE A 117 0.88 -14.29 -11.09
N VAL A 118 2.12 -13.90 -10.84
CA VAL A 118 2.87 -14.21 -9.62
C VAL A 118 3.44 -12.92 -9.06
N GLY A 119 2.90 -12.47 -7.94
CA GLY A 119 3.46 -11.38 -7.16
C GLY A 119 4.46 -11.93 -6.14
N VAL A 120 5.64 -11.35 -6.05
CA VAL A 120 6.75 -11.81 -5.20
C VAL A 120 7.06 -10.77 -4.13
N TYR A 121 7.11 -11.20 -2.87
CA TYR A 121 7.62 -10.40 -1.77
C TYR A 121 8.57 -11.23 -0.90
N VAL A 122 9.85 -11.17 -1.24
CA VAL A 122 10.94 -11.95 -0.64
C VAL A 122 10.68 -13.45 -0.76
N ASP A 123 10.12 -14.09 0.26
CA ASP A 123 9.78 -15.52 0.36
C ASP A 123 8.28 -15.80 0.18
N ASP A 124 7.44 -14.75 0.27
CA ASP A 124 6.00 -14.84 0.07
C ASP A 124 5.62 -14.63 -1.42
N LEU A 125 4.77 -15.49 -1.94
CA LEU A 125 4.25 -15.44 -3.31
C LEU A 125 2.73 -15.32 -3.29
N LEU A 126 2.17 -14.48 -4.17
CA LEU A 126 0.73 -14.36 -4.39
C LEU A 126 0.44 -14.73 -5.84
N VAL A 127 -0.25 -15.86 -6.05
CA VAL A 127 -0.44 -16.49 -7.36
C VAL A 127 -1.90 -16.56 -7.72
N THR A 128 -2.26 -16.13 -8.92
CA THR A 128 -3.58 -16.30 -9.52
C THR A 128 -3.48 -16.44 -11.05
N GLY A 129 -4.58 -16.75 -11.69
CA GLY A 129 -4.64 -16.90 -13.15
C GLY A 129 -6.07 -16.97 -13.65
N THR A 130 -6.23 -17.11 -14.96
CA THR A 130 -7.55 -17.25 -15.58
C THR A 130 -8.13 -18.66 -15.43
N LYS A 131 -7.30 -19.65 -15.08
CA LYS A 131 -7.70 -21.04 -14.82
C LYS A 131 -7.01 -21.58 -13.58
N GLN A 132 -7.73 -22.38 -12.80
CA GLN A 132 -7.17 -23.03 -11.62
C GLN A 132 -6.00 -23.95 -11.95
N CYS A 133 -6.11 -24.74 -13.03
CA CYS A 133 -5.04 -25.66 -13.45
C CYS A 133 -3.71 -24.94 -13.73
N ALA A 134 -3.73 -23.72 -14.30
CA ALA A 134 -2.51 -22.95 -14.53
C ALA A 134 -1.84 -22.47 -13.21
N VAL A 135 -2.64 -22.25 -12.16
CA VAL A 135 -2.11 -21.97 -10.80
C VAL A 135 -1.54 -23.25 -10.18
N ASP A 136 -2.18 -24.40 -10.37
CA ASP A 136 -1.69 -25.71 -9.88
C ASP A 136 -0.37 -26.08 -10.58
N GLU A 137 -0.28 -25.88 -11.90
CA GLU A 137 0.94 -26.07 -12.70
C GLU A 137 2.09 -25.18 -12.23
N PHE A 138 1.81 -23.94 -11.79
CA PHE A 138 2.83 -23.09 -11.20
C PHE A 138 3.47 -23.75 -9.98
N PHE A 139 2.67 -24.19 -9.02
CA PHE A 139 3.20 -24.82 -7.82
C PHE A 139 3.95 -26.12 -8.10
N ALA A 140 3.44 -26.95 -9.00
CA ALA A 140 4.13 -28.18 -9.44
C ALA A 140 5.46 -27.87 -10.13
N GLY A 141 5.51 -26.88 -11.02
CA GLY A 141 6.74 -26.49 -11.74
C GLY A 141 7.81 -25.85 -10.86
N MET A 142 7.46 -25.42 -9.65
CA MET A 142 8.38 -24.75 -8.73
C MET A 142 8.84 -25.64 -7.57
N GLU A 143 8.66 -26.97 -7.64
CA GLU A 143 9.09 -27.94 -6.61
C GLU A 143 10.57 -27.85 -6.27
N THR A 144 11.44 -27.52 -7.24
CA THR A 144 12.90 -27.36 -7.04
C THR A 144 13.23 -26.29 -5.99
N LEU A 145 12.38 -25.31 -5.80
CA LEU A 145 12.49 -24.29 -4.75
C LEU A 145 11.76 -24.70 -3.47
N SER A 146 11.14 -25.89 -3.43
CA SER A 146 10.34 -26.37 -2.29
C SER A 146 9.30 -25.35 -1.84
N ILE A 147 8.63 -24.71 -2.81
CA ILE A 147 7.56 -23.74 -2.51
C ILE A 147 6.41 -24.51 -1.89
N LYS A 148 5.98 -24.05 -0.72
CA LYS A 148 4.79 -24.56 -0.06
C LYS A 148 3.58 -23.79 -0.57
N ASP A 149 2.60 -24.51 -1.07
CA ASP A 149 1.29 -23.95 -1.32
C ASP A 149 0.49 -23.92 -0.02
N LEU A 150 0.18 -22.73 0.45
CA LEU A 150 -0.60 -22.51 1.67
C LEU A 150 -2.12 -22.40 1.39
N GLY A 151 -2.52 -22.65 0.13
CA GLY A 151 -3.92 -22.55 -0.30
C GLY A 151 -4.36 -21.11 -0.56
N VAL A 152 -5.67 -20.88 -0.47
CA VAL A 152 -6.27 -19.55 -0.67
C VAL A 152 -5.68 -18.57 0.35
N VAL A 153 -5.24 -17.39 -0.14
CA VAL A 153 -4.57 -16.40 0.69
C VAL A 153 -5.47 -15.94 1.84
N GLN A 154 -4.96 -16.06 3.07
CA GLN A 154 -5.64 -15.60 4.30
C GLN A 154 -4.87 -14.48 5.00
N LYS A 155 -3.57 -14.38 4.72
CA LYS A 155 -2.70 -13.34 5.26
C LYS A 155 -1.60 -13.03 4.26
N PHE A 156 -1.35 -11.75 3.99
CA PHE A 156 -0.26 -11.31 3.13
C PHE A 156 0.22 -9.93 3.57
N LEU A 157 1.53 -9.75 3.72
CA LEU A 157 2.16 -8.49 4.18
C LEU A 157 1.54 -7.90 5.45
N GLY A 158 1.14 -8.75 6.39
CA GLY A 158 0.50 -8.30 7.63
C GLY A 158 -0.97 -7.91 7.50
N LEU A 159 -1.56 -8.03 6.31
CA LEU A 159 -2.99 -7.88 6.07
C LEU A 159 -3.70 -9.22 6.30
N ARG A 160 -4.82 -9.21 7.01
CA ARG A 160 -5.75 -10.33 7.01
C ARG A 160 -6.62 -10.22 5.75
N ILE A 161 -6.75 -11.31 5.03
CA ILE A 161 -7.47 -11.39 3.75
C ILE A 161 -8.47 -12.53 3.87
N SER A 162 -9.71 -12.27 3.55
CA SER A 162 -10.73 -13.30 3.40
C SER A 162 -11.42 -13.16 2.05
N LEU A 163 -11.80 -14.27 1.46
CA LEU A 163 -12.57 -14.31 0.22
C LEU A 163 -14.01 -14.70 0.54
N ASN A 164 -14.95 -13.91 0.05
CA ASN A 164 -16.37 -14.18 0.07
C ASN A 164 -16.88 -14.24 -1.37
N ASP A 165 -17.72 -15.23 -1.68
CA ASP A 165 -18.17 -15.49 -3.05
C ASP A 165 -18.96 -14.31 -3.64
N THR A 166 -19.73 -13.60 -2.83
CA THR A 166 -20.56 -12.47 -3.27
C THR A 166 -19.86 -11.13 -3.12
N GLN A 167 -19.04 -10.96 -2.07
CA GLN A 167 -18.43 -9.68 -1.70
C GLN A 167 -16.97 -9.49 -2.18
N GLY A 168 -16.37 -10.54 -2.75
CA GLY A 168 -14.98 -10.54 -3.19
C GLY A 168 -13.99 -10.64 -2.03
N TYR A 169 -12.81 -10.05 -2.19
CA TYR A 169 -11.79 -10.03 -1.14
C TYR A 169 -12.09 -8.96 -0.10
N ILE A 170 -11.90 -9.33 1.15
CA ILE A 170 -12.10 -8.46 2.31
C ILE A 170 -10.77 -8.36 3.05
N LEU A 171 -10.28 -7.14 3.18
CA LEU A 171 -8.99 -6.82 3.79
C LEU A 171 -9.19 -6.08 5.10
N ASP A 172 -8.52 -6.50 6.16
CA ASP A 172 -8.52 -5.80 7.44
C ASP A 172 -7.20 -5.91 8.20
N GLN A 173 -7.09 -5.06 9.21
CA GLN A 173 -5.96 -5.00 10.14
C GLN A 173 -6.44 -4.95 11.60
N GLU A 174 -7.55 -5.62 11.92
CA GLU A 174 -8.15 -5.59 13.26
C GLU A 174 -7.17 -5.98 14.35
N VAL A 175 -6.42 -7.09 14.14
CA VAL A 175 -5.39 -7.55 15.08
C VAL A 175 -4.31 -6.47 15.31
N MET A 176 -3.88 -5.79 14.25
CA MET A 176 -2.89 -4.72 14.36
C MET A 176 -3.43 -3.52 15.12
N ILE A 177 -4.72 -3.18 14.91
CA ILE A 177 -5.39 -2.13 15.65
C ILE A 177 -5.47 -2.49 17.14
N ASP A 178 -5.80 -3.73 17.49
CA ASP A 178 -5.85 -4.19 18.89
C ASP A 178 -4.46 -4.15 19.55
N VAL A 179 -3.41 -4.55 18.84
CA VAL A 179 -2.01 -4.42 19.32
C VAL A 179 -1.67 -2.96 19.58
N LEU A 180 -1.95 -2.05 18.61
CA LEU A 180 -1.71 -0.62 18.76
C LEU A 180 -2.45 -0.06 19.99
N LEU A 181 -3.71 -0.40 20.18
CA LEU A 181 -4.50 0.09 21.32
C LEU A 181 -3.92 -0.39 22.65
N ARG A 182 -3.42 -1.62 22.72
CA ARG A 182 -2.76 -2.20 23.91
C ARG A 182 -1.44 -1.49 24.19
N ASP A 183 -0.57 -1.36 23.20
CA ASP A 183 0.76 -0.77 23.36
C ASP A 183 0.69 0.68 23.87
N PHE A 184 -0.34 1.42 23.45
CA PHE A 184 -0.57 2.81 23.88
C PHE A 184 -1.60 2.97 24.99
N LYS A 185 -2.04 1.87 25.65
CA LYS A 185 -2.99 1.87 26.78
C LYS A 185 -4.31 2.57 26.44
N LEU A 186 -4.84 2.34 25.24
CA LEU A 186 -6.09 2.94 24.75
C LEU A 186 -7.25 1.95 24.66
N GLU A 187 -7.08 0.73 25.16
CA GLU A 187 -8.11 -0.33 25.12
C GLU A 187 -9.40 0.08 25.85
N SER A 188 -9.27 0.80 26.98
CA SER A 188 -10.41 1.33 27.76
C SER A 188 -10.87 2.73 27.34
N ALA A 189 -10.15 3.41 26.42
CA ALA A 189 -10.47 4.77 26.01
C ALA A 189 -11.83 4.85 25.28
N ASN A 190 -12.58 5.93 25.48
CA ASN A 190 -13.82 6.16 24.72
C ASN A 190 -13.55 6.34 23.23
N GLY A 191 -14.28 5.63 22.38
CA GLY A 191 -14.23 5.79 20.94
C GLY A 191 -14.75 7.17 20.48
N VAL A 192 -14.34 7.59 19.29
CA VAL A 192 -14.78 8.84 18.65
C VAL A 192 -15.29 8.58 17.24
N ARG A 193 -16.18 9.42 16.72
CA ARG A 193 -16.86 9.24 15.42
C ARG A 193 -16.04 9.73 14.23
N THR A 194 -15.03 10.61 14.45
CA THR A 194 -14.17 11.18 13.41
C THR A 194 -12.71 11.14 13.84
N PRO A 195 -11.76 10.85 12.90
CA PRO A 195 -10.33 10.71 13.23
C PRO A 195 -9.67 12.06 13.57
N ILE A 196 -10.28 13.17 13.14
CA ILE A 196 -9.83 14.54 13.41
C ILE A 196 -11.05 15.40 13.69
N GLY A 197 -10.91 16.38 14.57
CA GLY A 197 -11.97 17.33 14.94
C GLY A 197 -11.51 18.77 14.76
N ASP A 198 -12.40 19.73 14.97
CA ASP A 198 -12.15 21.15 14.78
C ASP A 198 -11.12 21.72 15.77
N GLU A 199 -10.98 21.10 16.94
CA GLU A 199 -9.93 21.43 17.91
C GLU A 199 -8.51 21.28 17.36
N CYS A 200 -8.34 20.56 16.25
CA CYS A 200 -7.06 20.38 15.57
C CYS A 200 -6.73 21.53 14.62
N ASN A 201 -7.66 22.45 14.37
CA ASN A 201 -7.50 23.61 13.50
C ASN A 201 -7.11 24.90 14.28
N ASP A 202 -7.10 24.83 15.61
CA ASP A 202 -6.73 25.95 16.46
C ASP A 202 -5.19 26.11 16.48
N ASP A 203 -4.69 27.14 15.79
CA ASP A 203 -3.28 27.42 15.60
C ASP A 203 -2.73 28.43 16.62
N ASN A 204 -3.29 28.49 17.84
CA ASN A 204 -2.74 29.31 18.90
C ASN A 204 -1.28 28.93 19.14
N LYS A 205 -0.38 29.84 18.73
CA LYS A 205 1.08 29.68 18.76
C LYS A 205 1.72 29.92 20.12
N ASP A 206 0.94 30.38 21.09
CA ASP A 206 1.48 31.01 22.29
C ASP A 206 1.94 30.03 23.39
N ASP A 207 1.64 28.73 23.26
CA ASP A 207 2.10 27.72 24.22
C ASP A 207 2.48 26.42 23.51
N VAL A 208 3.69 26.39 22.92
CA VAL A 208 4.20 25.23 22.19
C VAL A 208 4.93 24.30 23.14
N ASP A 209 4.21 23.37 23.74
CA ASP A 209 4.77 22.33 24.60
C ASP A 209 5.23 21.13 23.72
N TYR A 210 6.55 21.02 23.52
CA TYR A 210 7.16 19.96 22.74
C TYR A 210 7.32 18.68 23.55
N LEU A 211 7.12 17.52 22.89
CA LEU A 211 7.37 16.24 23.53
C LEU A 211 8.86 16.06 23.83
N PRO A 212 9.22 15.64 25.04
CA PRO A 212 10.60 15.40 25.43
C PRO A 212 11.19 14.17 24.69
N ALA A 213 12.50 14.18 24.48
CA ALA A 213 13.21 13.04 23.91
C ALA A 213 13.24 11.84 24.87
N ARG A 214 13.24 12.12 26.19
CA ARG A 214 13.19 11.14 27.27
C ARG A 214 12.22 11.63 28.34
N GLY A 215 11.47 10.73 28.97
CA GLY A 215 10.49 11.07 30.01
C GLY A 215 10.32 9.91 30.99
N ALA A 216 9.53 10.13 32.05
CA ALA A 216 9.14 9.08 32.99
C ALA A 216 8.24 8.03 32.29
N SER A 217 8.11 6.86 32.91
CA SER A 217 7.25 5.79 32.38
C SER A 217 5.79 6.26 32.31
N GLY A 218 5.22 6.28 31.09
CA GLY A 218 3.84 6.70 30.84
C GLY A 218 3.68 8.13 30.31
N GLU A 219 4.73 8.94 30.32
CA GLU A 219 4.71 10.26 29.69
C GLU A 219 4.87 10.15 28.17
N PRO A 220 4.21 11.04 27.40
CA PRO A 220 4.38 11.08 25.95
C PRO A 220 5.78 11.59 25.60
N ILE A 221 6.55 10.75 24.92
CA ILE A 221 7.91 11.07 24.45
C ILE A 221 7.99 11.00 22.94
N LEU A 222 9.01 11.62 22.36
CA LEU A 222 9.25 11.68 20.91
C LEU A 222 9.18 10.28 20.24
N SER A 223 9.89 9.29 20.78
CA SER A 223 9.93 7.94 20.19
C SER A 223 8.58 7.23 20.26
N ALA A 224 7.80 7.42 21.32
CA ALA A 224 6.45 6.88 21.44
C ALA A 224 5.51 7.52 20.40
N PHE A 225 5.62 8.84 20.17
CA PHE A 225 4.87 9.50 19.11
C PHE A 225 5.22 8.96 17.73
N GLN A 226 6.52 8.83 17.43
CA GLN A 226 6.97 8.29 16.15
C GLN A 226 6.49 6.85 15.92
N SER A 227 6.51 6.02 16.94
CA SER A 227 6.00 4.66 16.88
C SER A 227 4.50 4.62 16.63
N LEU A 228 3.71 5.43 17.36
CA LEU A 228 2.25 5.52 17.17
C LEU A 228 1.91 5.99 15.75
N VAL A 229 2.52 7.09 15.30
CA VAL A 229 2.27 7.66 13.97
C VAL A 229 2.71 6.71 12.85
N GLY A 230 3.83 5.99 13.04
CA GLY A 230 4.28 4.96 12.10
C GLY A 230 3.27 3.83 11.94
N SER A 231 2.71 3.33 13.04
CA SER A 231 1.66 2.30 13.03
C SER A 231 0.37 2.81 12.39
N LEU A 232 -0.05 4.04 12.72
CA LEU A 232 -1.22 4.69 12.10
C LEU A 232 -1.03 4.89 10.59
N LEU A 233 0.16 5.28 10.15
CA LEU A 233 0.49 5.46 8.73
C LEU A 233 0.40 4.13 7.97
N TRP A 234 0.87 3.03 8.56
CA TRP A 234 0.74 1.70 7.97
C TRP A 234 -0.72 1.30 7.81
N ILE A 235 -1.54 1.47 8.85
CA ILE A 235 -2.98 1.18 8.80
C ILE A 235 -3.69 2.05 7.74
N ALA A 236 -3.40 3.35 7.72
CA ALA A 236 -3.97 4.29 6.74
C ALA A 236 -3.64 3.89 5.30
N ARG A 237 -2.41 3.43 5.05
CA ARG A 237 -1.93 3.07 3.72
C ARG A 237 -2.46 1.73 3.23
N CYS A 238 -2.73 0.79 4.14
CA CYS A 238 -3.11 -0.57 3.78
C CYS A 238 -4.61 -0.74 3.55
N THR A 239 -5.44 -0.40 4.55
CA THR A 239 -6.88 -0.73 4.56
C THR A 239 -7.79 0.41 5.00
N ARG A 240 -7.24 1.49 5.59
CA ARG A 240 -8.05 2.54 6.24
C ARG A 240 -7.81 3.94 5.61
N PRO A 241 -8.30 4.16 4.38
CA PRO A 241 -8.21 5.48 3.72
C PRO A 241 -8.87 6.60 4.54
N ASP A 242 -9.87 6.29 5.32
CA ASP A 242 -10.65 7.22 6.15
C ASP A 242 -9.84 7.92 7.27
N ILE A 243 -8.67 7.40 7.65
CA ILE A 243 -7.77 8.10 8.57
C ILE A 243 -6.62 8.82 7.86
N CYS A 244 -6.52 8.72 6.53
CA CYS A 244 -5.32 9.14 5.79
C CYS A 244 -5.01 10.64 5.97
N PHE A 245 -6.02 11.51 5.90
CA PHE A 245 -5.88 12.95 6.12
C PHE A 245 -5.39 13.26 7.54
N ALA A 246 -6.01 12.66 8.56
CA ALA A 246 -5.63 12.89 9.95
C ALA A 246 -4.20 12.42 10.24
N VAL A 247 -3.81 11.25 9.70
CA VAL A 247 -2.45 10.71 9.81
C VAL A 247 -1.47 11.61 9.07
N HIS A 248 -1.80 12.04 7.85
CA HIS A 248 -0.96 12.99 7.10
C HIS A 248 -0.72 14.27 7.91
N LYS A 249 -1.74 14.81 8.62
CA LYS A 249 -1.57 15.98 9.50
C LYS A 249 -0.63 15.68 10.67
N ALA A 250 -0.78 14.53 11.33
CA ALA A 250 0.09 14.09 12.42
C ALA A 250 1.54 13.87 11.98
N THR A 251 1.77 13.38 10.75
CA THR A 251 3.13 13.10 10.23
C THR A 251 3.95 14.36 9.96
N ARG A 252 3.33 15.54 9.82
CA ARG A 252 4.06 16.80 9.52
C ARG A 252 5.05 17.21 10.59
N GLN A 253 4.83 16.83 11.84
CA GLN A 253 5.61 17.24 13.01
C GLN A 253 6.41 16.09 13.65
N THR A 254 6.71 15.02 12.92
CA THR A 254 7.38 13.82 13.46
C THR A 254 8.79 14.07 14.03
N HIS A 255 9.46 15.14 13.61
CA HIS A 255 10.79 15.49 14.13
C HIS A 255 10.73 16.28 15.45
N LYS A 256 9.69 17.08 15.64
CA LYS A 256 9.52 17.97 16.80
C LYS A 256 8.04 18.08 17.14
N PRO A 257 7.42 16.97 17.58
CA PRO A 257 5.99 16.94 17.88
C PRO A 257 5.69 17.68 19.18
N THR A 258 4.47 18.21 19.23
CA THR A 258 3.91 18.87 20.40
C THR A 258 2.94 17.93 21.14
N THR A 259 2.53 18.32 22.34
CA THR A 259 1.43 17.65 23.08
C THR A 259 0.12 17.68 22.29
N LYS A 260 -0.09 18.69 21.44
CA LYS A 260 -1.23 18.77 20.53
C LYS A 260 -1.17 17.67 19.46
N ASP A 261 0.00 17.45 18.85
CA ASP A 261 0.19 16.38 17.87
C ASP A 261 -0.02 14.99 18.49
N TRP A 262 0.43 14.80 19.73
CA TRP A 262 0.15 13.59 20.49
C TRP A 262 -1.35 13.36 20.71
N LYS A 263 -2.12 14.42 21.04
CA LYS A 263 -3.58 14.34 21.20
C LYS A 263 -4.25 13.96 19.87
N ILE A 264 -3.78 14.50 18.74
CA ILE A 264 -4.27 14.12 17.39
C ILE A 264 -4.02 12.64 17.14
N ALA A 265 -2.80 12.15 17.34
CA ALA A 265 -2.46 10.74 17.13
C ALA A 265 -3.31 9.79 18.00
N LYS A 266 -3.51 10.13 19.29
CA LYS A 266 -4.41 9.38 20.18
C LYS A 266 -5.88 9.45 19.76
N ARG A 267 -6.35 10.57 19.20
CA ARG A 267 -7.70 10.69 18.66
C ARG A 267 -7.90 9.74 17.48
N ILE A 268 -6.93 9.64 16.56
CA ILE A 268 -6.97 8.70 15.43
C ILE A 268 -7.06 7.26 15.96
N ALA A 269 -6.27 6.90 16.98
CA ALA A 269 -6.32 5.58 17.60
C ALA A 269 -7.70 5.29 18.23
N ARG A 270 -8.31 6.26 18.90
CA ARG A 270 -9.67 6.14 19.46
C ARG A 270 -10.75 6.02 18.39
N TYR A 271 -10.57 6.66 17.24
CA TYR A 271 -11.43 6.47 16.07
C TYR A 271 -11.29 5.04 15.50
N LEU A 272 -10.07 4.54 15.38
CA LEU A 272 -9.84 3.15 14.97
C LEU A 272 -10.46 2.16 15.93
N LYS A 273 -10.40 2.41 17.26
CA LYS A 273 -11.10 1.60 18.25
C LYS A 273 -12.61 1.52 17.99
N ALA A 274 -13.25 2.66 17.74
CA ALA A 274 -14.69 2.73 17.50
C ALA A 274 -15.11 2.12 16.15
N THR A 275 -14.17 1.96 15.23
CA THR A 275 -14.41 1.53 13.84
C THR A 275 -13.52 0.35 13.42
N LYS A 276 -13.02 -0.44 14.38
CA LYS A 276 -12.09 -1.54 14.10
C LYS A 276 -12.67 -2.65 13.23
N ASN A 277 -13.99 -2.76 13.22
CA ASN A 277 -14.74 -3.72 12.41
C ASN A 277 -14.95 -3.29 10.95
N LEU A 278 -14.50 -2.09 10.57
CA LEU A 278 -14.53 -1.66 9.17
C LEU A 278 -13.45 -2.38 8.37
N ARG A 279 -13.83 -2.89 7.23
CA ARG A 279 -13.00 -3.67 6.31
C ARG A 279 -13.06 -3.10 4.90
N LEU A 280 -11.95 -3.18 4.18
CA LEU A 280 -11.88 -2.75 2.79
C LEU A 280 -12.28 -3.92 1.89
N HIS A 281 -13.35 -3.74 1.10
CA HIS A 281 -13.85 -4.74 0.18
C HIS A 281 -13.35 -4.49 -1.24
N LEU A 282 -12.84 -5.54 -1.88
CA LEU A 282 -12.39 -5.55 -3.27
C LEU A 282 -13.29 -6.50 -4.05
N ASN A 283 -14.31 -5.95 -4.70
CA ASN A 283 -15.39 -6.76 -5.29
C ASN A 283 -15.01 -7.36 -6.65
N GLY A 284 -14.16 -6.71 -7.44
CA GLY A 284 -13.74 -7.20 -8.77
C GLY A 284 -14.93 -7.45 -9.73
N ASN A 285 -15.91 -6.56 -9.73
CA ASN A 285 -17.21 -6.77 -10.41
C ASN A 285 -17.16 -6.65 -11.94
N GLY A 286 -15.98 -6.61 -12.55
CA GLY A 286 -15.84 -6.57 -14.01
C GLY A 286 -16.16 -7.93 -14.66
N PRO A 287 -16.91 -7.97 -15.77
CA PRO A 287 -17.09 -9.21 -16.53
C PRO A 287 -15.75 -9.71 -17.06
N THR A 288 -15.51 -11.00 -16.95
CA THR A 288 -14.22 -11.65 -17.32
C THR A 288 -13.80 -11.37 -18.77
N GLN A 289 -14.76 -11.21 -19.67
CA GLN A 289 -14.52 -11.01 -21.11
C GLN A 289 -14.43 -9.55 -21.54
N GLN A 290 -14.66 -8.58 -20.65
CA GLN A 290 -14.58 -7.15 -20.99
C GLN A 290 -13.20 -6.57 -20.63
N ASN A 291 -12.89 -5.40 -21.19
CA ASN A 291 -11.69 -4.65 -20.81
C ASN A 291 -11.75 -4.24 -19.33
N VAL A 292 -10.59 -4.12 -18.71
CA VAL A 292 -10.46 -3.68 -17.31
C VAL A 292 -10.79 -2.20 -17.20
N LYS A 293 -11.65 -1.81 -16.27
CA LYS A 293 -12.03 -0.41 -16.06
C LYS A 293 -11.14 0.21 -14.97
N ILE A 294 -10.42 1.27 -15.30
CA ILE A 294 -9.66 2.07 -14.35
C ILE A 294 -10.28 3.46 -14.27
N GLU A 295 -10.50 3.98 -13.07
CA GLU A 295 -11.00 5.34 -12.84
C GLU A 295 -10.18 6.02 -11.76
N CYS A 296 -10.07 7.34 -11.84
CA CYS A 296 -9.34 8.16 -10.89
C CYS A 296 -10.19 9.32 -10.40
N TRP A 297 -10.12 9.67 -9.13
CA TRP A 297 -10.64 10.89 -8.51
C TRP A 297 -9.47 11.73 -8.04
N SER A 298 -9.48 13.02 -8.35
CA SER A 298 -8.42 13.95 -7.93
C SER A 298 -9.05 15.18 -7.29
N ASP A 299 -8.50 15.57 -6.12
CA ASP A 299 -8.93 16.74 -5.37
C ASP A 299 -7.71 17.42 -4.70
N ALA A 300 -7.80 18.72 -4.43
CA ALA A 300 -6.78 19.47 -3.73
C ALA A 300 -7.34 20.43 -2.69
N ASP A 301 -6.82 20.39 -1.47
CA ASP A 301 -7.09 21.39 -0.45
C ASP A 301 -6.11 22.56 -0.61
N PHE A 302 -6.59 23.67 -1.18
CA PHE A 302 -5.80 24.85 -1.49
C PHE A 302 -5.31 25.54 -0.22
N ALA A 303 -4.00 25.78 -0.15
CA ALA A 303 -3.34 26.48 0.95
C ALA A 303 -3.70 25.92 2.35
N ALA A 304 -3.97 24.61 2.42
CA ALA A 304 -4.43 23.90 3.63
C ALA A 304 -3.46 23.98 4.80
N ASP A 305 -2.18 24.11 4.53
CA ASP A 305 -1.18 24.31 5.59
C ASP A 305 -1.03 25.81 5.88
N LYS A 306 -1.52 26.24 7.03
CA LYS A 306 -1.46 27.64 7.43
C LYS A 306 -0.05 28.14 7.70
N ALA A 307 0.91 27.24 8.01
CA ALA A 307 2.28 27.61 8.34
C ALA A 307 3.10 28.03 7.10
N ASP A 308 2.98 27.30 5.99
CA ASP A 308 3.72 27.55 4.76
C ASP A 308 2.83 27.73 3.52
N ARG A 309 1.51 27.76 3.70
CA ARG A 309 0.47 27.99 2.66
C ARG A 309 0.51 26.98 1.51
N LYS A 310 1.11 25.80 1.73
CA LYS A 310 1.11 24.74 0.73
C LYS A 310 -0.22 23.97 0.73
N SER A 311 -0.62 23.59 -0.46
CA SER A 311 -1.81 22.79 -0.71
C SER A 311 -1.57 21.30 -0.43
N VAL A 312 -2.63 20.53 -0.28
CA VAL A 312 -2.60 19.07 -0.16
C VAL A 312 -3.22 18.47 -1.42
N SER A 313 -2.50 17.62 -2.11
CA SER A 313 -3.00 16.84 -3.24
C SER A 313 -3.50 15.49 -2.77
N THR A 314 -4.64 15.06 -3.30
CA THR A 314 -5.20 13.74 -3.03
C THR A 314 -5.74 13.10 -4.29
N TYR A 315 -5.67 11.78 -4.32
CA TYR A 315 -6.27 11.00 -5.39
C TYR A 315 -6.67 9.61 -4.91
N VAL A 316 -7.63 9.04 -5.63
CA VAL A 316 -8.12 7.67 -5.44
C VAL A 316 -8.18 7.01 -6.81
N LEU A 317 -7.66 5.79 -6.92
CA LEU A 317 -7.80 4.96 -8.12
C LEU A 317 -8.63 3.72 -7.81
N THR A 318 -9.52 3.40 -8.73
CA THR A 318 -10.27 2.15 -8.69
C THR A 318 -9.97 1.27 -9.89
N LEU A 319 -10.02 -0.04 -9.67
CA LEU A 319 -9.98 -1.07 -10.69
C LEU A 319 -11.28 -1.87 -10.61
N ASP A 320 -12.07 -1.87 -11.68
CA ASP A 320 -13.40 -2.50 -11.71
C ASP A 320 -14.27 -2.12 -10.49
N GLY A 321 -14.24 -0.82 -10.11
CA GLY A 321 -14.96 -0.28 -8.96
C GLY A 321 -14.35 -0.57 -7.59
N SER A 322 -13.28 -1.36 -7.49
CA SER A 322 -12.56 -1.61 -6.24
C SER A 322 -11.45 -0.59 -6.03
N VAL A 323 -11.38 0.03 -4.85
CA VAL A 323 -10.32 0.99 -4.52
C VAL A 323 -9.00 0.26 -4.32
N VAL A 324 -8.02 0.52 -5.20
CA VAL A 324 -6.70 -0.13 -5.19
C VAL A 324 -5.58 0.79 -4.72
N LEU A 325 -5.74 2.10 -4.93
CA LEU A 325 -4.73 3.10 -4.57
C LEU A 325 -5.39 4.37 -4.07
N TRP A 326 -4.81 5.00 -3.05
CA TRP A 326 -5.13 6.34 -2.57
C TRP A 326 -3.91 7.04 -2.02
N SER A 327 -3.94 8.36 -2.04
CA SER A 327 -2.84 9.18 -1.54
C SER A 327 -3.35 10.50 -0.97
N CYS A 328 -2.70 10.95 0.09
CA CYS A 328 -2.84 12.30 0.65
C CYS A 328 -1.42 12.85 0.86
N LYS A 329 -1.03 13.87 0.12
CA LYS A 329 0.33 14.37 0.12
C LYS A 329 0.38 15.89 -0.01
N LYS A 330 1.15 16.54 0.86
CA LYS A 330 1.45 17.98 0.77
C LYS A 330 2.22 18.29 -0.51
N GLN A 331 1.83 19.33 -1.23
CA GLN A 331 2.53 19.80 -2.42
C GLN A 331 3.91 20.35 -2.06
N SER A 332 4.88 20.20 -2.94
CA SER A 332 6.26 20.67 -2.71
C SER A 332 6.40 22.19 -2.82
N GLY A 333 5.60 22.82 -3.69
CA GLY A 333 5.52 24.27 -3.90
C GLY A 333 4.25 24.87 -3.34
N VAL A 334 4.19 26.21 -3.33
CA VAL A 334 2.97 26.97 -3.03
C VAL A 334 2.22 27.21 -4.33
N SER A 335 0.96 26.81 -4.37
CA SER A 335 0.04 27.11 -5.49
C SER A 335 -0.51 28.51 -5.32
N LEU A 336 -0.64 29.25 -6.42
CA LEU A 336 -1.13 30.64 -6.42
C LEU A 336 -2.65 30.75 -6.52
N SER A 337 -3.32 29.65 -6.90
CA SER A 337 -4.78 29.57 -7.02
C SER A 337 -5.29 28.18 -6.69
N THR A 338 -6.60 28.07 -6.42
CA THR A 338 -7.29 26.78 -6.27
C THR A 338 -7.14 25.94 -7.54
N MET A 339 -7.31 26.54 -8.72
CA MET A 339 -7.14 25.88 -10.01
C MET A 339 -5.73 25.27 -10.17
N GLU A 340 -4.67 25.98 -9.76
CA GLU A 340 -3.31 25.47 -9.84
C GLU A 340 -3.09 24.30 -8.88
N ALA A 341 -3.64 24.36 -7.66
CA ALA A 341 -3.57 23.27 -6.70
C ALA A 341 -4.25 22.01 -7.23
N GLU A 342 -5.46 22.14 -7.80
CA GLU A 342 -6.19 21.06 -8.43
C GLU A 342 -5.43 20.47 -9.62
N PHE A 343 -4.82 21.34 -10.41
CA PHE A 343 -4.03 20.93 -11.54
C PHE A 343 -2.79 20.10 -11.15
N ILE A 344 -2.08 20.52 -10.10
CA ILE A 344 -0.96 19.76 -9.55
C ILE A 344 -1.44 18.40 -9.03
N SER A 345 -2.59 18.36 -8.38
CA SER A 345 -3.19 17.10 -7.90
C SER A 345 -3.52 16.17 -9.05
N SER A 346 -4.22 16.65 -10.08
CA SER A 346 -4.59 15.84 -11.25
C SER A 346 -3.38 15.35 -12.04
N SER A 347 -2.31 16.12 -12.11
CA SER A 347 -1.05 15.66 -12.72
C SER A 347 -0.40 14.51 -11.93
N GLN A 348 -0.44 14.56 -10.61
CA GLN A 348 0.03 13.45 -9.76
C GLN A 348 -0.87 12.21 -9.90
N ALA A 349 -2.17 12.41 -9.84
CA ALA A 349 -3.17 11.37 -10.05
C ALA A 349 -3.03 10.68 -11.42
N GLY A 350 -2.85 11.48 -12.48
CA GLY A 350 -2.63 10.99 -13.84
C GLY A 350 -1.38 10.14 -13.99
N ARG A 351 -0.30 10.49 -13.31
CA ARG A 351 0.92 9.67 -13.31
C ARG A 351 0.68 8.29 -12.73
N GLU A 352 -0.02 8.20 -11.61
CA GLU A 352 -0.34 6.90 -11.00
C GLU A 352 -1.35 6.10 -11.83
N LEU A 353 -2.37 6.79 -12.40
CA LEU A 353 -3.34 6.20 -13.32
C LEU A 353 -2.66 5.55 -14.53
N LEU A 354 -1.72 6.27 -15.15
CA LEU A 354 -0.94 5.78 -16.28
C LEU A 354 0.00 4.65 -15.86
N GLY A 355 0.61 4.72 -14.67
CA GLY A 355 1.44 3.64 -14.14
C GLY A 355 0.67 2.32 -13.98
N VAL A 356 -0.56 2.38 -13.45
CA VAL A 356 -1.43 1.19 -13.33
C VAL A 356 -1.85 0.70 -14.72
N ARG A 357 -2.16 1.62 -15.66
CA ARG A 357 -2.47 1.26 -17.05
C ARG A 357 -1.30 0.52 -17.72
N GLU A 358 -0.09 1.06 -17.62
CA GLU A 358 1.10 0.43 -18.20
C GLU A 358 1.35 -0.97 -17.62
N LEU A 359 1.18 -1.14 -16.30
CA LEU A 359 1.27 -2.45 -15.67
C LEU A 359 0.26 -3.45 -16.25
N LEU A 360 -1.00 -3.04 -16.43
CA LEU A 360 -2.02 -3.92 -17.04
C LEU A 360 -1.73 -4.23 -18.51
N LEU A 361 -1.26 -3.24 -19.29
CA LEU A 361 -0.88 -3.47 -20.69
C LEU A 361 0.35 -4.40 -20.80
N GLU A 362 1.30 -4.28 -19.90
CA GLU A 362 2.44 -5.19 -19.82
C GLU A 362 1.99 -6.62 -19.52
N LEU A 363 1.01 -6.80 -18.64
CA LEU A 363 0.32 -8.07 -18.40
C LEU A 363 -0.54 -8.53 -19.60
N LYS A 364 -0.59 -7.76 -20.71
CA LYS A 364 -1.43 -8.04 -21.91
C LYS A 364 -2.93 -7.96 -21.64
N LEU A 365 -3.34 -7.25 -20.61
CA LEU A 365 -4.74 -6.98 -20.30
C LEU A 365 -5.19 -5.70 -21.01
N GLN A 366 -6.39 -5.75 -21.60
CA GLN A 366 -6.97 -4.60 -22.27
C GLN A 366 -7.66 -3.68 -21.24
N VAL A 367 -7.44 -2.37 -21.36
CA VAL A 367 -8.02 -1.34 -20.51
C VAL A 367 -9.11 -0.59 -21.25
N CYS A 368 -10.22 -0.30 -20.55
CA CYS A 368 -11.27 0.56 -21.10
C CYS A 368 -10.73 1.98 -21.34
N MET A 369 -10.86 2.46 -22.55
CA MET A 369 -10.39 3.77 -22.95
C MET A 369 -11.57 4.65 -23.42
N PRO A 370 -11.52 5.96 -23.19
CA PRO A 370 -10.61 6.70 -22.33
C PRO A 370 -10.86 6.44 -20.85
N MET A 371 -9.79 6.56 -20.01
CA MET A 371 -9.90 6.40 -18.56
C MET A 371 -10.46 7.68 -17.91
N PRO A 372 -11.57 7.60 -17.15
CA PRO A 372 -12.14 8.78 -16.49
C PRO A 372 -11.24 9.31 -15.37
N MET A 373 -11.05 10.64 -15.33
CA MET A 373 -10.47 11.37 -14.21
C MET A 373 -11.51 12.36 -13.68
N TRP A 374 -12.06 12.05 -12.51
CA TRP A 374 -13.13 12.82 -11.88
C TRP A 374 -12.54 13.98 -11.06
N MET A 375 -13.03 15.19 -11.31
CA MET A 375 -12.60 16.43 -10.67
C MET A 375 -13.84 17.30 -10.40
N ASP A 376 -13.82 18.08 -9.32
CA ASP A 376 -14.91 19.02 -9.00
C ASP A 376 -14.62 20.47 -9.40
N ASN A 377 -13.42 20.75 -9.92
CA ASN A 377 -13.02 22.07 -10.41
C ASN A 377 -13.15 22.18 -11.92
N GLN A 378 -14.26 22.80 -12.38
CA GLN A 378 -14.54 22.99 -13.81
C GLN A 378 -13.47 23.85 -14.52
N ALA A 379 -12.83 24.81 -13.82
CA ALA A 379 -11.79 25.65 -14.41
C ALA A 379 -10.53 24.82 -14.70
N ALA A 380 -10.16 23.91 -13.79
CA ALA A 380 -9.05 22.97 -14.00
C ALA A 380 -9.35 22.02 -15.17
N ILE A 381 -10.59 21.50 -15.29
CA ILE A 381 -11.01 20.65 -16.41
C ILE A 381 -10.88 21.39 -17.75
N LYS A 382 -11.45 22.59 -17.86
CA LYS A 382 -11.35 23.40 -19.09
C LYS A 382 -9.91 23.69 -19.50
N GLN A 383 -9.02 23.82 -18.52
CA GLN A 383 -7.61 24.05 -18.79
C GLN A 383 -6.90 22.76 -19.24
N LEU A 384 -7.31 21.60 -18.76
CA LEU A 384 -6.80 20.29 -19.24
C LEU A 384 -7.21 20.03 -20.70
N GLU A 385 -8.40 20.46 -21.08
CA GLU A 385 -8.94 20.30 -22.43
C GLU A 385 -8.46 21.42 -23.41
N GLY A 386 -8.04 22.58 -22.89
CA GLY A 386 -7.69 23.75 -23.68
C GLY A 386 -6.31 23.68 -24.35
N GLU A 387 -6.19 24.37 -25.50
CA GLU A 387 -4.93 24.44 -26.28
C GLU A 387 -3.93 25.49 -25.77
N LYS A 388 -4.33 26.47 -24.96
CA LYS A 388 -3.49 27.61 -24.58
C LYS A 388 -2.97 27.44 -23.16
N SER A 389 -1.67 27.18 -23.02
CA SER A 389 -0.99 27.34 -21.73
C SER A 389 -0.84 28.84 -21.43
N THR A 390 -1.37 29.32 -20.32
CA THR A 390 -0.98 30.60 -19.77
C THR A 390 0.48 30.53 -19.33
N THR A 391 1.25 31.56 -19.66
CA THR A 391 2.71 31.69 -19.48
C THR A 391 3.17 31.73 -18.02
N SER A 392 2.69 30.86 -17.16
CA SER A 392 3.07 30.79 -15.75
C SER A 392 4.10 29.70 -15.49
N ALA A 393 5.19 30.07 -14.88
CA ALA A 393 6.31 29.31 -14.35
C ALA A 393 6.67 27.95 -14.99
N LYS A 394 7.88 27.80 -15.54
CA LYS A 394 8.39 26.61 -16.25
C LYS A 394 8.19 25.26 -15.53
N HIS A 395 8.12 25.22 -14.21
CA HIS A 395 7.94 23.98 -13.43
C HIS A 395 6.48 23.48 -13.43
N VAL A 396 5.53 24.39 -13.49
CA VAL A 396 4.11 24.08 -13.67
C VAL A 396 3.87 23.62 -15.10
N ASP A 397 4.58 24.19 -16.06
CA ASP A 397 4.46 23.91 -17.49
C ASP A 397 4.73 22.42 -17.85
N ILE A 398 5.73 21.77 -17.26
CA ILE A 398 6.03 20.36 -17.54
C ILE A 398 4.93 19.44 -17.01
N ARG A 399 4.44 19.66 -15.81
CA ARG A 399 3.33 18.88 -15.22
C ARG A 399 2.03 19.12 -16.00
N PHE A 400 1.83 20.35 -16.42
CA PHE A 400 0.73 20.76 -17.27
C PHE A 400 0.75 20.02 -18.60
N LYS A 401 1.83 20.10 -19.33
CA LYS A 401 1.97 19.46 -20.64
C LYS A 401 1.80 17.94 -20.55
N PHE A 402 2.26 17.32 -19.46
CA PHE A 402 2.15 15.89 -19.25
C PHE A 402 0.69 15.42 -19.25
N ILE A 403 -0.14 15.91 -18.32
CA ILE A 403 -1.53 15.42 -18.21
C ILE A 403 -2.41 15.89 -19.38
N CYS A 404 -2.19 17.11 -19.89
CA CYS A 404 -2.88 17.62 -21.08
C CYS A 404 -2.57 16.79 -22.33
N HIS A 405 -1.34 16.30 -22.49
CA HIS A 405 -0.98 15.42 -23.59
C HIS A 405 -1.86 14.17 -23.58
N TYR A 406 -1.96 13.46 -22.47
CA TYR A 406 -2.77 12.24 -22.37
C TYR A 406 -4.28 12.49 -22.45
N ALA A 407 -4.73 13.69 -22.06
CA ALA A 407 -6.12 14.09 -22.26
C ALA A 407 -6.43 14.31 -23.76
N ARG A 408 -5.54 14.96 -24.50
CA ARG A 408 -5.68 15.19 -25.96
C ARG A 408 -5.59 13.90 -26.78
N GLU A 409 -4.73 13.00 -26.38
CA GLU A 409 -4.61 11.67 -27.00
C GLU A 409 -5.84 10.77 -26.72
N GLY A 410 -6.83 11.25 -25.94
CA GLY A 410 -8.00 10.46 -25.57
C GLY A 410 -7.69 9.27 -24.67
N ILE A 411 -6.55 9.31 -23.95
CA ILE A 411 -6.15 8.27 -23.01
C ILE A 411 -6.75 8.53 -21.64
N VAL A 412 -6.72 9.78 -21.18
CA VAL A 412 -7.38 10.24 -19.95
C VAL A 412 -8.52 11.16 -20.31
N MET A 413 -9.66 11.00 -19.66
CA MET A 413 -10.83 11.87 -19.86
C MET A 413 -11.16 12.61 -18.57
N PRO A 414 -10.78 13.89 -18.44
CA PRO A 414 -11.24 14.72 -17.35
C PRO A 414 -12.78 14.79 -17.34
N LYS A 415 -13.39 14.57 -16.19
CA LYS A 415 -14.85 14.61 -16.02
C LYS A 415 -15.20 15.38 -14.76
N TYR A 416 -16.23 16.21 -14.89
CA TYR A 416 -16.78 16.90 -13.74
C TYR A 416 -17.58 15.95 -12.86
N VAL A 417 -17.35 16.06 -11.56
CA VAL A 417 -18.15 15.42 -10.53
C VAL A 417 -18.57 16.48 -9.50
N LYS A 418 -19.79 16.39 -9.01
CA LYS A 418 -20.26 17.27 -7.93
C LYS A 418 -19.47 16.99 -6.65
N THR A 419 -19.22 18.03 -5.85
CA THR A 419 -18.47 17.91 -4.57
C THR A 419 -19.10 16.87 -3.63
N GLU A 420 -20.45 16.73 -3.65
CA GLU A 420 -21.12 15.68 -2.85
C GLU A 420 -20.77 14.25 -3.29
N SER A 421 -20.29 14.07 -4.50
CA SER A 421 -19.84 12.80 -5.06
C SER A 421 -18.32 12.69 -5.21
N MET A 422 -17.55 13.69 -4.71
CA MET A 422 -16.11 13.68 -4.76
C MET A 422 -15.55 12.68 -3.73
N MET A 423 -15.12 11.52 -4.22
CA MET A 423 -14.59 10.45 -3.38
C MET A 423 -13.31 10.88 -2.65
N ALA A 424 -12.46 11.70 -3.28
CA ALA A 424 -11.17 12.13 -2.72
C ALA A 424 -11.31 13.07 -1.51
N ASP A 425 -12.50 13.66 -1.24
CA ASP A 425 -12.77 14.51 -0.07
C ASP A 425 -12.37 13.88 1.27
N ILE A 426 -12.50 12.56 1.42
CA ILE A 426 -12.12 11.83 2.65
C ILE A 426 -10.62 11.95 2.94
N LEU A 427 -9.83 12.27 1.94
CA LEU A 427 -8.37 12.36 2.00
C LEU A 427 -7.88 13.82 2.11
N THR A 428 -8.74 14.82 1.85
CA THR A 428 -8.34 16.23 1.75
C THR A 428 -8.65 17.08 2.97
N LYS A 429 -9.77 16.81 3.66
CA LYS A 429 -10.29 17.73 4.68
C LYS A 429 -10.87 17.03 5.90
N SER A 430 -11.01 17.81 6.98
CA SER A 430 -11.77 17.38 8.16
C SER A 430 -13.25 17.27 7.79
N LEU A 431 -13.87 16.14 8.10
CA LEU A 431 -15.27 15.86 7.75
C LEU A 431 -16.11 15.61 8.99
N LEU A 432 -17.36 16.05 8.93
CA LEU A 432 -18.36 15.65 9.92
C LEU A 432 -18.71 14.17 9.80
N ALA A 433 -19.14 13.56 10.90
CA ALA A 433 -19.38 12.11 10.96
C ALA A 433 -20.35 11.59 9.88
N PRO A 434 -21.49 12.24 9.55
CA PRO A 434 -22.38 11.76 8.49
C PRO A 434 -21.67 11.70 7.12
N ARG A 435 -20.93 12.76 6.76
CA ARG A 435 -20.20 12.81 5.50
C ARG A 435 -19.08 11.78 5.43
N MET A 436 -18.38 11.55 6.54
CA MET A 436 -17.38 10.50 6.65
C MET A 436 -17.99 9.11 6.39
N GLU A 437 -19.20 8.86 6.91
CA GLU A 437 -19.93 7.59 6.73
C GLU A 437 -20.35 7.37 5.28
N GLU A 438 -20.79 8.41 4.58
CA GLU A 438 -21.12 8.36 3.15
C GLU A 438 -19.90 8.01 2.29
N LEU A 439 -18.80 8.74 2.50
CA LEU A 439 -17.57 8.52 1.74
C LEU A 439 -16.95 7.15 2.02
N ARG A 440 -17.00 6.64 3.25
CA ARG A 440 -16.59 5.27 3.56
C ARG A 440 -17.34 4.23 2.72
N LYS A 441 -18.64 4.42 2.51
CA LYS A 441 -19.44 3.52 1.64
C LYS A 441 -18.94 3.55 0.19
N MET A 442 -18.60 4.74 -0.33
CA MET A 442 -18.03 4.88 -1.67
C MET A 442 -16.68 4.17 -1.82
N PHE A 443 -15.88 4.11 -0.76
CA PHE A 443 -14.63 3.35 -0.71
C PHE A 443 -14.83 1.84 -0.52
N ASN A 444 -16.07 1.36 -0.43
CA ASN A 444 -16.36 -0.01 0.00
C ASN A 444 -15.71 -0.36 1.37
N LEU A 445 -15.58 0.65 2.24
CA LEU A 445 -15.10 0.48 3.60
C LEU A 445 -16.32 0.30 4.53
N ARG A 446 -16.64 -0.95 4.86
CA ARG A 446 -17.87 -1.32 5.57
C ARG A 446 -17.65 -2.51 6.52
N THR A 447 -18.58 -2.73 7.42
CA THR A 447 -18.63 -3.94 8.25
C THR A 447 -19.10 -5.12 7.44
N ILE A 448 -18.66 -6.33 7.79
CA ILE A 448 -19.27 -7.55 7.27
C ILE A 448 -20.70 -7.59 7.85
N GLN A 449 -21.70 -7.63 7.00
CA GLN A 449 -23.04 -8.01 7.44
C GLN A 449 -22.97 -9.49 7.81
N ALA A 450 -23.37 -9.82 9.04
CA ALA A 450 -23.65 -11.22 9.37
C ALA A 450 -24.71 -11.70 8.37
N GLU A 451 -24.43 -12.78 7.67
CA GLU A 451 -25.47 -13.49 6.93
C GLU A 451 -26.50 -13.87 7.99
N VAL A 452 -27.67 -13.27 7.91
CA VAL A 452 -28.83 -13.77 8.66
C VAL A 452 -29.12 -15.12 8.01
N GLU A 453 -28.75 -16.20 8.67
CA GLU A 453 -29.29 -17.51 8.37
C GLU A 453 -30.81 -17.37 8.52
N GLU A 454 -31.50 -17.22 7.40
CA GLU A 454 -32.92 -17.50 7.33
C GLU A 454 -33.04 -18.98 7.53
N GLU A 455 -33.21 -19.39 8.80
CA GLU A 455 -33.77 -20.69 9.12
C GLU A 455 -35.18 -20.72 8.51
N CYS A 456 -35.31 -21.45 7.39
CA CYS A 456 -36.61 -21.98 6.92
C CYS A 456 -36.98 -23.25 7.67
#